data_b930e1bbf017f2277bba4109a728f025
#
_entry.id   b930e1bbf017f2277bba4109a728f025
#
_cell.length_a   1.000
_cell.length_b   1.000
_cell.length_c   1.000
_cell.angle_alpha   90.00
_cell.angle_beta   90.00
_cell.angle_gamma   90.00
#
_symmetry.space_group_name_H-M   'P 1'
#
loop_
_entity.id
_entity.type
_entity.pdbx_description
1 polymer ?
#
loop_
_entity_poly.entity_id
_entity_poly.type
_entity_poly.pdbx_seq_one_letter_code
_entity_poly.pdbx_strand_id
1 'polypeptide(L)'
;MIEATGIDHIVLHVSDVGEAKKFYTDVLGMTVYRENDRQVFLHAGEQGVALFKKQGDAPLMAGNDLNHLALKVAMGTYEALKGELEKHGVAVTGRPGEDRCIYFRDPDGHRLQLMIPRQT
;
A
#
# COMPACT_ATOMS: atom_id res chain seq x y z
N MET A 1 15.05 28.55 6.34
CA MET A 1 13.85 27.74 6.48
C MET A 1 14.21 26.27 6.26
N ILE A 2 13.37 25.39 6.81
CA ILE A 2 13.54 23.96 6.57
C ILE A 2 12.95 23.66 5.19
N GLU A 3 13.60 22.80 4.42
CA GLU A 3 13.14 22.43 3.08
C GLU A 3 12.96 20.91 3.03
N ALA A 4 11.72 20.46 3.15
CA ALA A 4 11.41 19.04 3.03
C ALA A 4 11.54 18.63 1.55
N THR A 5 12.23 17.52 1.30
CA THR A 5 12.56 17.10 -0.06
C THR A 5 11.86 15.80 -0.49
N GLY A 6 11.05 15.23 0.38
CA GLY A 6 10.32 14.01 0.03
C GLY A 6 9.85 13.30 1.27
N ILE A 7 9.34 12.10 1.07
CA ILE A 7 8.91 11.21 2.15
C ILE A 7 9.94 10.10 2.27
N ASP A 8 10.52 9.95 3.47
CA ASP A 8 11.44 8.84 3.72
C ASP A 8 10.67 7.54 3.90
N HIS A 9 9.72 7.54 4.80
CA HIS A 9 8.87 6.37 5.03
C HIS A 9 7.58 6.78 5.70
N ILE A 10 6.60 5.87 5.65
CA ILE A 10 5.38 5.97 6.44
C ILE A 10 5.23 4.70 7.26
N VAL A 11 4.50 4.78 8.35
CA VAL A 11 4.24 3.64 9.22
C VAL A 11 2.74 3.37 9.24
N LEU A 12 2.36 2.13 9.00
CA LEU A 12 0.98 1.68 9.09
C LEU A 12 0.89 0.69 10.24
N HIS A 13 -0.11 0.83 11.08
CA HIS A 13 -0.39 -0.17 12.10
C HIS A 13 -1.17 -1.32 11.46
N VAL A 14 -0.80 -2.53 11.79
CA VAL A 14 -1.43 -3.74 11.23
C VAL A 14 -1.77 -4.72 12.35
N SER A 15 -2.74 -5.57 12.09
CA SER A 15 -3.15 -6.59 13.07
C SER A 15 -2.17 -7.75 13.09
N ASP A 16 -1.72 -8.18 11.93
CA ASP A 16 -0.85 -9.33 11.75
C ASP A 16 0.25 -8.95 10.77
N VAL A 17 1.50 -8.84 11.28
CA VAL A 17 2.61 -8.39 10.43
C VAL A 17 2.95 -9.40 9.34
N GLY A 18 2.75 -10.70 9.58
CA GLY A 18 3.01 -11.73 8.58
C GLY A 18 2.04 -11.63 7.40
N GLU A 19 0.75 -11.47 7.69
CA GLU A 19 -0.26 -11.29 6.67
C GLU A 19 -0.05 -10.01 5.89
N ALA A 20 0.24 -8.92 6.60
CA ALA A 20 0.50 -7.64 5.97
C ALA A 20 1.76 -7.70 5.09
N LYS A 21 2.85 -8.29 5.61
CA LYS A 21 4.08 -8.48 4.85
C LYS A 21 3.79 -9.21 3.53
N LYS A 22 3.06 -10.29 3.61
CA LYS A 22 2.74 -11.10 2.43
C LYS A 22 1.98 -10.27 1.40
N PHE A 23 1.03 -9.46 1.85
CA PHE A 23 0.29 -8.60 0.94
C PHE A 23 1.22 -7.60 0.25
N TYR A 24 2.03 -6.87 1.02
CA TYR A 24 2.87 -5.83 0.45
C TYR A 24 4.00 -6.37 -0.43
N THR A 25 4.47 -7.58 -0.17
CA THR A 25 5.48 -8.21 -1.03
C THR A 25 4.87 -8.94 -2.22
N ASP A 26 3.89 -9.81 -1.99
CA ASP A 26 3.35 -10.68 -3.06
C ASP A 26 2.41 -9.93 -4.00
N VAL A 27 1.62 -9.00 -3.48
CA VAL A 27 0.65 -8.27 -4.30
C VAL A 27 1.27 -7.00 -4.87
N LEU A 28 2.01 -6.25 -4.04
CA LEU A 28 2.52 -4.94 -4.44
C LEU A 28 4.00 -4.92 -4.82
N GLY A 29 4.69 -6.03 -4.69
CA GLY A 29 6.08 -6.13 -5.14
C GLY A 29 7.10 -5.34 -4.34
N MET A 30 6.76 -4.98 -3.10
CA MET A 30 7.73 -4.28 -2.25
C MET A 30 8.78 -5.25 -1.72
N THR A 31 9.94 -4.73 -1.35
CA THR A 31 11.07 -5.52 -0.89
C THR A 31 11.32 -5.27 0.59
N VAL A 32 11.38 -6.34 1.38
CA VAL A 32 11.71 -6.23 2.80
C VAL A 32 13.22 -5.99 2.95
N TYR A 33 13.60 -5.00 3.75
CA TYR A 33 15.00 -4.79 4.04
C TYR A 33 15.34 -4.98 5.52
N ARG A 34 14.35 -5.04 6.40
CA ARG A 34 14.55 -5.33 7.81
C ARG A 34 13.24 -5.79 8.43
N GLU A 35 13.28 -6.72 9.37
CA GLU A 35 12.07 -7.16 10.05
C GLU A 35 12.39 -7.81 11.39
N ASN A 36 11.38 -7.81 12.25
CA ASN A 36 11.38 -8.56 13.50
C ASN A 36 9.94 -9.03 13.75
N ASP A 37 9.68 -9.58 14.94
CA ASP A 37 8.37 -10.17 15.23
C ASP A 37 7.21 -9.17 15.18
N ARG A 38 7.49 -7.88 15.29
CA ARG A 38 6.46 -6.86 15.42
C ARG A 38 6.55 -5.77 14.34
N GLN A 39 7.58 -5.81 13.52
CA GLN A 39 7.82 -4.74 12.55
C GLN A 39 8.38 -5.31 11.26
N VAL A 40 7.91 -4.78 10.14
CA VAL A 40 8.44 -5.12 8.82
C VAL A 40 8.72 -3.80 8.11
N PHE A 41 9.94 -3.65 7.60
CA PHE A 41 10.37 -2.45 6.89
C PHE A 41 10.58 -2.80 5.42
N LEU A 42 9.84 -2.11 4.55
CA LEU A 42 9.82 -2.40 3.13
C LEU A 42 10.21 -1.18 2.30
N HIS A 43 10.76 -1.42 1.13
CA HIS A 43 10.99 -0.39 0.14
C HIS A 43 9.94 -0.46 -0.96
N ALA A 44 9.38 0.71 -1.29
CA ALA A 44 8.58 0.93 -2.48
C ALA A 44 9.38 1.93 -3.30
N GLY A 45 10.25 1.43 -4.19
CA GLY A 45 11.21 2.30 -4.86
C GLY A 45 12.18 2.88 -3.84
N GLU A 46 12.30 4.20 -3.80
CA GLU A 46 13.21 4.88 -2.87
C GLU A 46 12.55 5.26 -1.54
N GLN A 47 11.23 5.08 -1.42
CA GLN A 47 10.52 5.40 -0.19
C GLN A 47 10.27 4.13 0.61
N GLY A 48 10.02 4.31 1.90
CA GLY A 48 9.79 3.20 2.79
C GLY A 48 8.34 3.09 3.24
N VAL A 49 7.92 1.86 3.46
CA VAL A 49 6.66 1.56 4.12
C VAL A 49 7.00 0.63 5.28
N ALA A 50 6.61 0.99 6.48
CA ALA A 50 6.85 0.15 7.65
C ALA A 50 5.50 -0.32 8.20
N LEU A 51 5.47 -1.59 8.55
CA LEU A 51 4.27 -2.23 9.09
C LEU A 51 4.58 -2.56 10.55
N PHE A 52 3.85 -1.93 11.46
CA PHE A 52 4.05 -2.13 12.89
C PHE A 52 2.82 -2.82 13.45
N LYS A 53 3.02 -3.91 14.16
CA LYS A 53 1.90 -4.57 14.82
C LYS A 53 1.26 -3.61 15.81
N LYS A 54 -0.06 -3.47 15.75
CA LYS A 54 -0.78 -2.60 16.68
C LYS A 54 -0.57 -3.07 18.11
N GLN A 55 -0.59 -2.13 19.04
CA GLN A 55 -0.49 -2.42 20.46
C GLN A 55 -1.87 -2.38 21.10
N GLY A 56 -2.07 -3.22 22.11
CA GLY A 56 -3.31 -3.24 22.86
C GLY A 56 -4.45 -3.92 22.10
N ASP A 57 -5.63 -3.87 22.70
CA ASP A 57 -6.81 -4.58 22.19
C ASP A 57 -7.76 -3.70 21.39
N ALA A 58 -7.47 -2.41 21.29
CA ALA A 58 -8.34 -1.51 20.51
C ALA A 58 -8.30 -1.89 19.04
N PRO A 59 -9.43 -1.85 18.33
CA PRO A 59 -9.44 -2.17 16.91
C PRO A 59 -8.70 -1.10 16.10
N LEU A 60 -8.17 -1.50 14.95
CA LEU A 60 -7.57 -0.55 14.03
C LEU A 60 -8.65 0.35 13.45
N MET A 61 -8.31 1.63 13.32
CA MET A 61 -9.21 2.64 12.75
C MET A 61 -8.65 3.09 11.40
N ALA A 62 -8.42 2.13 10.53
CA ALA A 62 -7.84 2.41 9.21
C ALA A 62 -8.69 3.42 8.44
N GLY A 63 -8.04 4.45 7.95
CA GLY A 63 -8.71 5.51 7.20
C GLY A 63 -9.31 6.60 8.06
N ASN A 64 -9.14 6.54 9.37
CA ASN A 64 -9.73 7.54 10.26
C ASN A 64 -9.06 8.90 10.06
N ASP A 65 -7.75 8.94 10.04
CA ASP A 65 -7.01 10.19 9.85
C ASP A 65 -6.28 10.21 8.51
N LEU A 66 -5.72 9.07 8.09
CA LEU A 66 -5.10 8.93 6.79
C LEU A 66 -6.14 8.40 5.81
N ASN A 67 -6.54 9.23 4.85
CA ASN A 67 -7.58 8.84 3.89
C ASN A 67 -7.11 7.69 2.99
N HIS A 68 -5.97 7.85 2.35
CA HIS A 68 -5.41 6.80 1.50
C HIS A 68 -3.93 7.08 1.22
N LEU A 69 -3.25 6.04 0.75
CA LEU A 69 -1.87 6.11 0.32
C LEU A 69 -1.82 5.78 -1.17
N ALA A 70 -1.29 6.69 -1.97
CA ALA A 70 -1.17 6.48 -3.42
C ALA A 70 0.23 5.98 -3.73
N LEU A 71 0.32 4.92 -4.52
CA LEU A 71 1.56 4.29 -4.93
C LEU A 71 1.76 4.45 -6.42
N LYS A 72 2.96 4.81 -6.82
CA LYS A 72 3.33 4.80 -8.25
C LYS A 72 3.66 3.38 -8.65
N VAL A 73 3.32 3.00 -9.87
CA VAL A 73 3.72 1.72 -10.42
C VAL A 73 4.55 1.95 -11.69
N ALA A 74 5.47 1.04 -11.93
CA ALA A 74 6.43 1.21 -13.04
C ALA A 74 5.75 1.12 -14.41
N MET A 75 4.76 0.24 -14.54
CA MET A 75 4.10 0.02 -15.82
C MET A 75 2.73 -0.62 -15.60
N GLY A 76 1.93 -0.61 -16.63
CA GLY A 76 0.65 -1.30 -16.63
C GLY A 76 -0.48 -0.40 -17.09
N THR A 77 -1.58 -1.04 -17.47
CA THR A 77 -2.83 -0.37 -17.79
C THR A 77 -3.82 -0.63 -16.68
N TYR A 78 -4.92 0.10 -16.69
CA TYR A 78 -5.99 -0.12 -15.71
C TYR A 78 -6.41 -1.60 -15.69
N GLU A 79 -6.69 -2.16 -16.88
CA GLU A 79 -7.18 -3.55 -16.96
C GLU A 79 -6.16 -4.57 -16.48
N ALA A 80 -4.89 -4.37 -16.83
CA ALA A 80 -3.84 -5.30 -16.41
C ALA A 80 -3.62 -5.27 -14.92
N LEU A 81 -3.57 -4.07 -14.34
CA LEU A 81 -3.33 -3.92 -12.90
C LEU A 81 -4.52 -4.38 -12.08
N LYS A 82 -5.73 -4.09 -12.56
CA LYS A 82 -6.95 -4.59 -11.92
C LYS A 82 -6.96 -6.11 -11.93
N GLY A 83 -6.63 -6.72 -13.06
CA GLY A 83 -6.56 -8.17 -13.17
C GLY A 83 -5.56 -8.79 -12.22
N GLU A 84 -4.38 -8.16 -12.06
CA GLU A 84 -3.39 -8.65 -11.11
C GLU A 84 -3.89 -8.61 -9.68
N LEU A 85 -4.55 -7.51 -9.28
CA LEU A 85 -5.10 -7.40 -7.94
C LEU A 85 -6.18 -8.44 -7.70
N GLU A 86 -7.09 -8.60 -8.66
CA GLU A 86 -8.19 -9.56 -8.54
C GLU A 86 -7.69 -11.00 -8.49
N LYS A 87 -6.60 -11.29 -9.17
CA LYS A 87 -5.95 -12.60 -9.14
C LYS A 87 -5.49 -12.96 -7.73
N HIS A 88 -5.14 -11.96 -6.93
CA HIS A 88 -4.77 -12.16 -5.53
C HIS A 88 -5.96 -12.02 -4.58
N GLY A 89 -7.18 -12.00 -5.10
CA GLY A 89 -8.38 -11.90 -4.30
C GLY A 89 -8.69 -10.51 -3.78
N VAL A 90 -8.08 -9.48 -4.38
CA VAL A 90 -8.26 -8.10 -3.94
C VAL A 90 -9.35 -7.43 -4.76
N ALA A 91 -10.38 -6.91 -4.09
CA ALA A 91 -11.46 -6.19 -4.76
C ALA A 91 -10.97 -4.79 -5.14
N VAL A 92 -11.28 -4.38 -6.36
CA VAL A 92 -10.87 -3.10 -6.90
C VAL A 92 -12.08 -2.20 -7.08
N THR A 93 -11.94 -0.95 -6.66
CA THR A 93 -12.92 0.08 -6.93
C THR A 93 -12.24 1.19 -7.73
N GLY A 94 -13.02 1.93 -8.47
CA GLY A 94 -12.51 3.06 -9.25
C GLY A 94 -13.63 4.05 -9.47
N ARG A 95 -13.32 5.12 -10.17
CA ARG A 95 -14.34 6.10 -10.54
C ARG A 95 -14.72 5.87 -12.00
N PRO A 96 -16.01 5.92 -12.32
CA PRO A 96 -16.42 5.85 -13.71
C PRO A 96 -15.70 6.92 -14.54
N GLY A 97 -15.13 6.53 -15.66
CA GLY A 97 -14.41 7.45 -16.54
C GLY A 97 -12.99 7.76 -16.11
N GLU A 98 -12.55 7.23 -14.95
CA GLU A 98 -11.19 7.42 -14.45
C GLU A 98 -10.42 6.14 -14.67
N ASP A 99 -9.60 6.09 -15.68
CA ASP A 99 -8.85 4.89 -16.04
C ASP A 99 -7.40 4.91 -15.58
N ARG A 100 -7.03 5.89 -14.74
CA ARG A 100 -5.69 6.00 -14.21
C ARG A 100 -5.59 5.75 -12.72
N CYS A 101 -6.72 5.61 -12.04
CA CYS A 101 -6.75 5.43 -10.59
C CYS A 101 -7.44 4.13 -10.22
N ILE A 102 -6.76 3.32 -9.43
CA ILE A 102 -7.28 2.06 -8.92
C ILE A 102 -7.24 2.15 -7.40
N TYR A 103 -8.37 1.87 -6.75
CA TYR A 103 -8.47 1.87 -5.30
C TYR A 103 -8.74 0.46 -4.80
N PHE A 104 -8.11 0.11 -3.70
CA PHE A 104 -8.30 -1.19 -3.05
C PHE A 104 -7.88 -1.06 -1.58
N ARG A 105 -8.02 -2.14 -0.83
CA ARG A 105 -7.66 -2.12 0.58
C ARG A 105 -6.66 -3.21 0.89
N ASP A 106 -5.78 -2.93 1.86
CA ASP A 106 -4.89 -3.95 2.38
C ASP A 106 -5.66 -4.83 3.37
N PRO A 107 -5.03 -5.89 3.95
CA PRO A 107 -5.74 -6.79 4.86
C PRO A 107 -6.35 -6.11 6.09
N ASP A 108 -5.82 -4.98 6.52
CA ASP A 108 -6.33 -4.24 7.68
C ASP A 108 -7.31 -3.14 7.31
N GLY A 109 -7.62 -3.00 6.03
CA GLY A 109 -8.58 -2.00 5.58
C GLY A 109 -7.98 -0.65 5.22
N HIS A 110 -6.65 -0.52 5.22
CA HIS A 110 -6.01 0.70 4.75
C HIS A 110 -6.31 0.88 3.27
N ARG A 111 -6.79 2.07 2.90
CA ARG A 111 -7.15 2.35 1.52
C ARG A 111 -5.91 2.72 0.73
N LEU A 112 -5.69 2.01 -0.36
CA LEU A 112 -4.54 2.19 -1.23
C LEU A 112 -5.01 2.58 -2.63
N GLN A 113 -4.14 3.26 -3.34
CA GLN A 113 -4.41 3.67 -4.71
C GLN A 113 -3.16 3.39 -5.56
N LEU A 114 -3.36 2.85 -6.75
CA LEU A 114 -2.28 2.77 -7.72
C LEU A 114 -2.42 3.93 -8.70
N MET A 115 -1.33 4.65 -8.90
CA MET A 115 -1.25 5.71 -9.89
C MET A 115 -0.73 5.10 -11.18
N ILE A 116 -1.60 4.94 -12.15
CA ILE A 116 -1.28 4.30 -13.42
C ILE A 116 -0.43 5.25 -14.26
N PRO A 117 0.69 4.78 -14.84
CA PRO A 117 1.53 5.63 -15.66
C PRO A 117 0.76 6.21 -16.85
N ARG A 118 1.11 7.42 -17.22
CA ARG A 118 0.52 8.01 -18.42
C ARG A 118 1.03 7.28 -19.65
N GLN A 119 0.14 7.03 -20.57
CA GLN A 119 0.51 6.46 -21.87
C GLN A 119 0.98 7.61 -22.76
N THR A 120 2.16 7.46 -23.35
CA THR A 120 2.73 8.47 -24.24
C THR A 120 2.80 7.97 -25.67
#